data_bf8854a5ea30ee270750e9bcd742a9d3
#
_entry.id   bf8854a5ea30ee270750e9bcd742a9d3
#
_cell.length_a   1.000
_cell.length_b   1.000
_cell.length_c   1.000
_cell.angle_alpha   90.00
_cell.angle_beta   90.00
_cell.angle_gamma   90.00
#
_symmetry.space_group_name_H-M   'P 1'
#
loop_
_entity.id
_entity.type
_entity.pdbx_description
1 polymer ?
#
loop_
_entity_poly.entity_id
_entity_poly.type
_entity_poly.pdbx_seq_one_letter_code
_entity_poly.pdbx_strand_id
1 'polypeptide(L)'
;LQRRHQKIIEEAPAPGIDEKARAEVQARCVQACIDLGYRGAGTFEFLYENGEFYFIEMNTRVQVEHPVSEMVTGIDIVKEQILVASGQPLSITQDDVVIRGHAIECRINAEDPRTFMPSPGTVTFYHAPGGNGVRVDSHLYSGYKVPPNYDSLVGKLITYGASRDEALARMRNAIDELVVDGIKTNTPLHRELLRDPGFCKGGVNIHYLEHKLGLK
;
A
#
# COMPACT_ATOMS: atom_id res chain seq x y z
N LEU A 1 3.80 6.24 -3.69
CA LEU A 1 4.89 7.16 -3.29
C LEU A 1 6.01 6.37 -2.64
N GLN A 2 7.27 6.62 -3.02
CA GLN A 2 8.44 5.90 -2.49
C GLN A 2 9.52 6.85 -1.98
N ARG A 3 10.39 6.30 -1.15
CA ARG A 3 11.62 6.92 -0.66
C ARG A 3 12.76 5.90 -0.79
N ARG A 4 13.82 6.25 -1.52
CA ARG A 4 14.98 5.35 -1.75
C ARG A 4 14.55 3.93 -2.12
N HIS A 5 13.62 3.82 -3.08
CA HIS A 5 13.01 2.57 -3.55
C HIS A 5 12.12 1.83 -2.53
N GLN A 6 11.90 2.35 -1.33
CA GLN A 6 10.89 1.85 -0.39
C GLN A 6 9.55 2.54 -0.64
N LYS A 7 8.52 1.75 -0.90
CA LYS A 7 7.14 2.22 -0.99
C LYS A 7 6.69 2.64 0.42
N ILE A 8 6.06 3.80 0.56
CA ILE A 8 5.57 4.31 1.86
C ILE A 8 4.10 4.70 1.83
N ILE A 9 3.58 5.08 0.64
CA ILE A 9 2.15 5.28 0.38
C ILE A 9 1.82 4.61 -0.94
N GLU A 10 0.79 3.77 -0.93
CA GLU A 10 0.24 3.07 -2.07
C GLU A 10 -1.23 3.44 -2.27
N GLU A 11 -1.71 3.38 -3.50
CA GLU A 11 -3.12 3.65 -3.79
C GLU A 11 -3.64 2.82 -4.98
N ALA A 12 -4.91 2.50 -4.95
CA ALA A 12 -5.62 1.82 -6.02
C ALA A 12 -7.00 2.45 -6.26
N PRO A 13 -7.36 2.67 -7.55
CA PRO A 13 -6.50 2.60 -8.73
C PRO A 13 -5.44 3.71 -8.73
N ALA A 14 -4.34 3.50 -9.46
CA ALA A 14 -3.28 4.49 -9.56
C ALA A 14 -3.77 5.74 -10.32
N PRO A 15 -3.62 6.96 -9.77
CA PRO A 15 -4.03 8.18 -10.44
C PRO A 15 -3.11 8.49 -11.62
N GLY A 16 -3.68 9.05 -12.69
CA GLY A 16 -2.92 9.50 -13.85
C GLY A 16 -2.51 8.41 -14.84
N ILE A 17 -2.94 7.17 -14.63
CA ILE A 17 -2.73 6.08 -15.60
C ILE A 17 -3.96 5.97 -16.50
N ASP A 18 -3.72 5.91 -17.81
CA ASP A 18 -4.76 5.68 -18.82
C ASP A 18 -5.43 4.31 -18.60
N GLU A 19 -6.76 4.29 -18.62
CA GLU A 19 -7.52 3.07 -18.32
C GLU A 19 -7.31 1.97 -19.38
N LYS A 20 -7.19 2.35 -20.66
CA LYS A 20 -6.94 1.41 -21.75
C LYS A 20 -5.55 0.79 -21.61
N ALA A 21 -4.53 1.63 -21.38
CA ALA A 21 -3.15 1.14 -21.15
C ALA A 21 -3.07 0.21 -19.95
N ARG A 22 -3.79 0.53 -18.87
CA ARG A 22 -3.90 -0.34 -17.68
C ARG A 22 -4.53 -1.68 -18.04
N ALA A 23 -5.66 -1.68 -18.73
CA ALA A 23 -6.36 -2.91 -19.11
C ALA A 23 -5.48 -3.81 -20.03
N GLU A 24 -4.76 -3.21 -20.98
CA GLU A 24 -3.85 -3.93 -21.86
C GLU A 24 -2.70 -4.61 -21.11
N VAL A 25 -2.04 -3.91 -20.18
CA VAL A 25 -0.95 -4.50 -19.39
C VAL A 25 -1.46 -5.59 -18.47
N GLN A 26 -2.63 -5.41 -17.86
CA GLN A 26 -3.26 -6.44 -17.02
C GLN A 26 -3.56 -7.71 -17.82
N ALA A 27 -4.14 -7.58 -19.03
CA ALA A 27 -4.39 -8.72 -19.90
C ALA A 27 -3.10 -9.48 -20.27
N ARG A 28 -2.00 -8.76 -20.55
CA ARG A 28 -0.69 -9.36 -20.82
C ARG A 28 -0.14 -10.10 -19.60
N CYS A 29 -0.29 -9.56 -18.39
CA CYS A 29 0.13 -10.23 -17.16
C CYS A 29 -0.65 -11.53 -16.92
N VAL A 30 -1.96 -11.50 -17.12
CA VAL A 30 -2.82 -12.69 -17.02
C VAL A 30 -2.37 -13.75 -18.03
N GLN A 31 -2.16 -13.37 -19.30
CA GLN A 31 -1.72 -14.30 -20.33
C GLN A 31 -0.35 -14.91 -20.01
N ALA A 32 0.60 -14.10 -19.52
CA ALA A 32 1.90 -14.62 -19.09
C ALA A 32 1.79 -15.65 -17.97
N CYS A 33 0.91 -15.44 -17.00
CA CYS A 33 0.65 -16.42 -15.94
C CYS A 33 0.03 -17.72 -16.49
N ILE A 34 -0.88 -17.63 -17.46
CA ILE A 34 -1.48 -18.80 -18.12
C ILE A 34 -0.40 -19.59 -18.86
N ASP A 35 0.42 -18.93 -19.67
CA ASP A 35 1.48 -19.56 -20.48
C ASP A 35 2.52 -20.28 -19.61
N LEU A 36 2.81 -19.71 -18.43
CA LEU A 36 3.73 -20.30 -17.44
C LEU A 36 3.09 -21.38 -16.56
N GLY A 37 1.76 -21.55 -16.59
CA GLY A 37 1.05 -22.41 -15.65
C GLY A 37 1.21 -21.93 -14.19
N TYR A 38 1.33 -20.61 -13.97
CA TYR A 38 1.59 -20.04 -12.66
C TYR A 38 0.42 -20.29 -11.69
N ARG A 39 0.76 -20.64 -10.45
CA ARG A 39 -0.22 -20.86 -9.37
C ARG A 39 0.17 -20.07 -8.13
N GLY A 40 -0.81 -19.40 -7.53
CA GLY A 40 -0.64 -18.60 -6.33
C GLY A 40 -0.75 -17.10 -6.57
N ALA A 41 -0.59 -16.31 -5.51
CA ALA A 41 -0.55 -14.86 -5.61
C ALA A 41 0.77 -14.39 -6.24
N GLY A 42 0.70 -13.36 -7.07
CA GLY A 42 1.86 -12.75 -7.70
C GLY A 42 1.60 -11.29 -8.03
N THR A 43 2.67 -10.54 -8.19
CA THR A 43 2.61 -9.10 -8.51
C THR A 43 3.64 -8.80 -9.58
N PHE A 44 3.18 -8.24 -10.70
CA PHE A 44 4.05 -7.67 -11.72
C PHE A 44 4.34 -6.21 -11.39
N GLU A 45 5.60 -5.82 -11.36
CA GLU A 45 6.02 -4.44 -11.12
C GLU A 45 6.46 -3.78 -12.43
N PHE A 46 6.00 -2.54 -12.63
CA PHE A 46 6.29 -1.74 -13.81
C PHE A 46 6.66 -0.31 -13.42
N LEU A 47 7.50 0.32 -14.25
CA LEU A 47 7.52 1.77 -14.35
C LEU A 47 6.50 2.21 -15.41
N TYR A 48 5.84 3.33 -15.16
CA TYR A 48 4.91 3.94 -16.11
C TYR A 48 5.42 5.33 -16.49
N GLU A 49 5.62 5.57 -17.76
CA GLU A 49 6.08 6.85 -18.29
C GLU A 49 5.54 7.07 -19.71
N ASN A 50 5.03 8.28 -19.97
CA ASN A 50 4.56 8.69 -21.31
C ASN A 50 3.52 7.74 -21.95
N GLY A 51 2.65 7.14 -21.13
CA GLY A 51 1.61 6.22 -21.60
C GLY A 51 2.05 4.76 -21.73
N GLU A 52 3.32 4.44 -21.43
CA GLU A 52 3.88 3.11 -21.59
C GLU A 52 4.27 2.48 -20.26
N PHE A 53 4.17 1.14 -20.19
CA PHE A 53 4.59 0.32 -19.04
C PHE A 53 5.90 -0.39 -19.35
N TYR A 54 6.89 -0.20 -18.48
CA TYR A 54 8.19 -0.84 -18.53
C TYR A 54 8.30 -1.88 -17.42
N PHE A 55 8.37 -3.17 -17.79
CA PHE A 55 8.46 -4.27 -16.84
C PHE A 55 9.77 -4.21 -16.05
N ILE A 56 9.66 -4.39 -14.73
CA ILE A 56 10.80 -4.47 -13.82
C ILE A 56 10.99 -5.92 -13.38
N GLU A 57 9.99 -6.47 -12.68
CA GLU A 57 10.07 -7.81 -12.10
C GLU A 57 8.68 -8.39 -11.82
N MET A 58 8.64 -9.70 -11.54
CA MET A 58 7.49 -10.36 -10.96
C MET A 58 7.86 -10.89 -9.57
N ASN A 59 7.10 -10.48 -8.57
CA ASN A 59 7.18 -11.04 -7.23
C ASN A 59 6.18 -12.20 -7.11
N THR A 60 6.69 -13.41 -6.90
CA THR A 60 5.88 -14.64 -6.82
C THR A 60 5.29 -14.86 -5.41
N ARG A 61 4.72 -13.83 -4.85
CA ARG A 61 4.15 -13.76 -3.51
C ARG A 61 3.13 -12.62 -3.41
N VAL A 62 2.34 -12.63 -2.35
CA VAL A 62 1.57 -11.45 -1.95
C VAL A 62 2.53 -10.33 -1.54
N GLN A 63 2.20 -9.09 -1.88
CA GLN A 63 2.98 -7.91 -1.46
C GLN A 63 2.34 -7.18 -0.28
N VAL A 64 3.10 -6.28 0.36
CA VAL A 64 2.65 -5.50 1.51
C VAL A 64 1.39 -4.70 1.15
N GLU A 65 1.35 -4.13 -0.04
CA GLU A 65 0.30 -3.26 -0.56
C GLU A 65 -0.96 -3.97 -1.10
N HIS A 66 -1.09 -5.30 -0.94
CA HIS A 66 -2.31 -6.01 -1.38
C HIS A 66 -3.63 -5.43 -0.81
N PRO A 67 -3.65 -4.83 0.41
CA PRO A 67 -4.89 -4.31 0.96
C PRO A 67 -5.58 -3.26 0.12
N VAL A 68 -4.87 -2.41 -0.64
CA VAL A 68 -5.54 -1.42 -1.51
C VAL A 68 -6.32 -2.11 -2.63
N SER A 69 -5.80 -3.21 -3.18
CA SER A 69 -6.52 -4.03 -4.16
C SER A 69 -7.72 -4.74 -3.56
N GLU A 70 -7.58 -5.29 -2.35
CA GLU A 70 -8.67 -5.93 -1.61
C GLU A 70 -9.81 -4.95 -1.32
N MET A 71 -9.47 -3.74 -0.88
CA MET A 71 -10.47 -2.72 -0.53
C MET A 71 -11.30 -2.26 -1.74
N VAL A 72 -10.69 -2.14 -2.94
CA VAL A 72 -11.42 -1.67 -4.13
C VAL A 72 -12.13 -2.80 -4.88
N THR A 73 -11.80 -4.07 -4.63
CA THR A 73 -12.41 -5.22 -5.30
C THR A 73 -13.34 -6.02 -4.39
N GLY A 74 -13.14 -5.95 -3.07
CA GLY A 74 -13.83 -6.80 -2.10
C GLY A 74 -13.32 -8.25 -2.07
N ILE A 75 -12.17 -8.55 -2.71
CA ILE A 75 -11.59 -9.88 -2.80
C ILE A 75 -10.48 -10.03 -1.76
N ASP A 76 -10.54 -11.08 -0.93
CA ASP A 76 -9.51 -11.44 0.04
C ASP A 76 -8.42 -12.26 -0.67
N ILE A 77 -7.34 -11.59 -1.09
CA ILE A 77 -6.23 -12.17 -1.84
C ILE A 77 -5.49 -13.23 -1.01
N VAL A 78 -5.32 -12.99 0.29
CA VAL A 78 -4.63 -13.93 1.18
C VAL A 78 -5.44 -15.21 1.34
N LYS A 79 -6.76 -15.11 1.49
CA LYS A 79 -7.66 -16.26 1.51
C LYS A 79 -7.58 -17.07 0.20
N GLU A 80 -7.67 -16.40 -0.93
CA GLU A 80 -7.55 -17.05 -2.24
C GLU A 80 -6.19 -17.76 -2.41
N GLN A 81 -5.10 -17.13 -1.96
CA GLN A 81 -3.77 -17.74 -1.96
C GLN A 81 -3.74 -19.07 -1.16
N ILE A 82 -4.38 -19.08 0.02
CA ILE A 82 -4.46 -20.27 0.88
C ILE A 82 -5.30 -21.36 0.20
N LEU A 83 -6.44 -21.01 -0.41
CA LEU A 83 -7.29 -21.96 -1.14
C LEU A 83 -6.53 -22.61 -2.30
N VAL A 84 -5.85 -21.82 -3.12
CA VAL A 84 -5.04 -22.33 -4.23
C VAL A 84 -3.90 -23.21 -3.73
N ALA A 85 -3.22 -22.85 -2.65
CA ALA A 85 -2.16 -23.65 -2.04
C ALA A 85 -2.67 -24.98 -1.47
N SER A 86 -3.94 -25.04 -1.04
CA SER A 86 -4.60 -26.29 -0.61
C SER A 86 -5.10 -27.17 -1.76
N GLY A 87 -4.84 -26.77 -3.02
CA GLY A 87 -5.25 -27.48 -4.22
C GLY A 87 -6.68 -27.18 -4.69
N GLN A 88 -7.36 -26.20 -4.10
CA GLN A 88 -8.68 -25.76 -4.52
C GLN A 88 -8.58 -24.77 -5.70
N PRO A 89 -9.60 -24.69 -6.56
CA PRO A 89 -9.71 -23.63 -7.53
C PRO A 89 -9.95 -22.28 -6.83
N LEU A 90 -9.73 -21.17 -7.56
CA LEU A 90 -10.17 -19.84 -7.11
C LEU A 90 -11.68 -19.86 -6.82
N SER A 91 -12.10 -19.16 -5.78
CA SER A 91 -13.52 -19.01 -5.42
C SER A 91 -14.23 -17.94 -6.27
N ILE A 92 -13.49 -17.24 -7.12
CA ILE A 92 -13.93 -16.13 -7.98
C ILE A 92 -13.52 -16.39 -9.43
N THR A 93 -14.17 -15.69 -10.34
CA THR A 93 -13.80 -15.58 -11.76
C THR A 93 -13.25 -14.18 -12.05
N GLN A 94 -12.66 -13.97 -13.22
CA GLN A 94 -12.18 -12.64 -13.63
C GLN A 94 -13.31 -11.61 -13.72
N ASP A 95 -14.52 -12.04 -14.07
CA ASP A 95 -15.71 -11.17 -14.19
C ASP A 95 -16.21 -10.66 -12.83
N ASP A 96 -15.87 -11.34 -11.74
CA ASP A 96 -16.18 -10.90 -10.37
C ASP A 96 -15.28 -9.74 -9.91
N VAL A 97 -14.16 -9.50 -10.61
CA VAL A 97 -13.18 -8.47 -10.27
C VAL A 97 -13.67 -7.11 -10.76
N VAL A 98 -14.41 -6.40 -9.93
CA VAL A 98 -14.92 -5.06 -10.22
C VAL A 98 -14.28 -4.04 -9.30
N ILE A 99 -13.53 -3.09 -9.87
CA ILE A 99 -12.91 -1.99 -9.12
C ILE A 99 -13.99 -0.96 -8.75
N ARG A 100 -14.15 -0.68 -7.46
CA ARG A 100 -15.08 0.32 -6.93
C ARG A 100 -14.35 1.26 -5.99
N GLY A 101 -14.60 2.56 -6.15
CA GLY A 101 -14.02 3.58 -5.27
C GLY A 101 -12.50 3.70 -5.39
N HIS A 102 -11.88 4.10 -4.29
CA HIS A 102 -10.44 4.34 -4.20
C HIS A 102 -9.93 3.95 -2.81
N ALA A 103 -8.77 3.33 -2.75
CA ALA A 103 -8.10 2.98 -1.49
C ALA A 103 -6.69 3.55 -1.45
N ILE A 104 -6.27 3.96 -0.25
CA ILE A 104 -4.93 4.47 0.03
C ILE A 104 -4.38 3.69 1.23
N GLU A 105 -3.14 3.25 1.14
CA GLU A 105 -2.38 2.63 2.22
C GLU A 105 -1.22 3.51 2.61
N CYS A 106 -0.99 3.71 3.92
CA CYS A 106 0.21 4.28 4.49
C CYS A 106 0.94 3.20 5.29
N ARG A 107 2.19 2.92 4.94
CA ARG A 107 3.05 2.04 5.75
C ARG A 107 3.50 2.77 7.00
N ILE A 108 3.22 2.19 8.16
CA ILE A 108 3.66 2.73 9.46
C ILE A 108 4.96 2.04 9.83
N ASN A 109 6.04 2.79 9.80
CA ASN A 109 7.38 2.30 10.08
C ASN A 109 7.88 2.86 11.42
N ALA A 110 8.50 2.00 12.23
CA ALA A 110 9.20 2.37 13.45
C ALA A 110 10.56 3.01 13.10
N GLU A 111 10.53 4.28 12.72
CA GLU A 111 11.68 5.05 12.28
C GLU A 111 11.53 6.55 12.59
N ASP A 112 12.64 7.23 12.72
CA ASP A 112 12.64 8.68 12.83
C ASP A 112 12.12 9.31 11.52
N PRO A 113 11.09 10.19 11.56
CA PRO A 113 10.43 10.71 10.37
C PRO A 113 11.30 11.62 9.49
N ARG A 114 12.45 12.08 10.00
CA ARG A 114 13.38 12.98 9.28
C ARG A 114 14.65 12.29 8.84
N THR A 115 15.27 11.53 9.74
CA THR A 115 16.53 10.84 9.46
C THR A 115 16.34 9.46 8.88
N PHE A 116 15.14 8.89 9.06
CA PHE A 116 14.75 7.54 8.63
C PHE A 116 15.54 6.41 9.32
N MET A 117 16.19 6.74 10.41
CA MET A 117 16.86 5.74 11.25
C MET A 117 15.83 4.88 11.97
N PRO A 118 16.00 3.55 11.99
CA PRO A 118 15.13 2.65 12.75
C PRO A 118 15.01 3.10 14.21
N SER A 119 13.81 2.95 14.76
CA SER A 119 13.48 3.30 16.15
C SER A 119 12.91 2.08 16.88
N PRO A 120 13.73 1.04 17.15
CA PRO A 120 13.29 -0.07 17.98
C PRO A 120 13.03 0.40 19.41
N GLY A 121 12.17 -0.32 20.14
CA GLY A 121 11.85 0.05 21.53
C GLY A 121 10.51 -0.53 21.96
N THR A 122 10.07 -0.14 23.14
CA THR A 122 8.79 -0.59 23.70
C THR A 122 7.70 0.43 23.39
N VAL A 123 6.60 -0.05 22.76
CA VAL A 123 5.40 0.74 22.54
C VAL A 123 4.71 0.90 23.90
N THR A 124 4.70 2.11 24.43
CA THR A 124 4.11 2.39 25.77
C THR A 124 2.60 2.58 25.69
N PHE A 125 2.12 3.13 24.57
CA PHE A 125 0.70 3.26 24.29
C PHE A 125 0.43 3.09 22.80
N TYR A 126 -0.65 2.38 22.46
CA TYR A 126 -1.12 2.16 21.11
C TYR A 126 -2.62 2.37 21.01
N HIS A 127 -3.04 3.21 20.05
CA HIS A 127 -4.44 3.38 19.67
C HIS A 127 -4.55 3.28 18.15
N ALA A 128 -5.30 2.30 17.67
CA ALA A 128 -5.60 2.14 16.26
C ALA A 128 -6.84 2.96 15.88
N PRO A 129 -6.81 3.72 14.79
CA PRO A 129 -7.99 4.41 14.29
C PRO A 129 -9.06 3.44 13.81
N GLY A 130 -10.29 3.90 13.77
CA GLY A 130 -11.43 3.10 13.35
C GLY A 130 -12.45 3.87 12.52
N GLY A 131 -13.58 3.21 12.24
CA GLY A 131 -14.68 3.80 11.50
C GLY A 131 -14.88 3.22 10.10
N ASN A 132 -15.90 3.73 9.41
CA ASN A 132 -16.25 3.24 8.07
C ASN A 132 -15.14 3.52 7.05
N GLY A 133 -14.70 2.47 6.35
CA GLY A 133 -13.64 2.57 5.34
C GLY A 133 -12.25 2.75 5.92
N VAL A 134 -12.02 2.42 7.20
CA VAL A 134 -10.70 2.38 7.84
C VAL A 134 -10.35 0.92 8.18
N ARG A 135 -9.14 0.49 7.77
CA ARG A 135 -8.56 -0.81 8.08
C ARG A 135 -7.15 -0.62 8.62
N VAL A 136 -6.82 -1.35 9.66
CA VAL A 136 -5.48 -1.39 10.25
C VAL A 136 -4.98 -2.82 10.27
N ASP A 137 -3.87 -3.09 9.59
CA ASP A 137 -3.17 -4.38 9.65
C ASP A 137 -1.88 -4.15 10.45
N SER A 138 -1.86 -4.56 11.70
CA SER A 138 -0.72 -4.33 12.60
C SER A 138 -0.60 -5.44 13.63
N HIS A 139 0.62 -5.66 14.11
CA HIS A 139 0.91 -6.53 15.25
C HIS A 139 1.17 -5.74 16.53
N LEU A 140 1.03 -4.39 16.50
CA LEU A 140 1.29 -3.55 17.65
C LEU A 140 0.20 -3.67 18.73
N TYR A 141 0.64 -3.57 19.96
CA TYR A 141 -0.19 -3.38 21.16
C TYR A 141 0.63 -2.66 22.23
N SER A 142 -0.01 -2.05 23.21
CA SER A 142 0.69 -1.40 24.34
C SER A 142 1.50 -2.44 25.12
N GLY A 143 2.81 -2.20 25.26
CA GLY A 143 3.78 -3.13 25.82
C GLY A 143 4.56 -3.96 24.78
N TYR A 144 4.20 -3.91 23.49
CA TYR A 144 4.94 -4.61 22.46
C TYR A 144 6.37 -4.06 22.32
N LYS A 145 7.34 -4.96 22.21
CA LYS A 145 8.75 -4.58 21.99
C LYS A 145 9.11 -4.76 20.52
N VAL A 146 9.27 -3.65 19.81
CA VAL A 146 9.75 -3.64 18.41
C VAL A 146 11.22 -4.07 18.39
N PRO A 147 11.55 -5.21 17.73
CA PRO A 147 12.91 -5.73 17.70
C PRO A 147 13.78 -4.95 16.70
N PRO A 148 15.10 -4.83 16.96
CA PRO A 148 16.03 -4.12 16.06
C PRO A 148 16.47 -4.94 14.83
N ASN A 149 16.13 -6.23 14.76
CA ASN A 149 16.70 -7.18 13.81
C ASN A 149 15.84 -7.41 12.56
N TYR A 150 14.66 -6.77 12.48
CA TYR A 150 13.72 -6.90 11.38
C TYR A 150 13.48 -5.54 10.72
N ASP A 151 12.78 -5.57 9.60
CA ASP A 151 12.28 -4.36 8.93
C ASP A 151 11.49 -3.47 9.90
N SER A 152 11.53 -2.17 9.67
CA SER A 152 10.86 -1.18 10.51
C SER A 152 9.33 -1.17 10.37
N LEU A 153 8.76 -1.90 9.41
CA LEU A 153 7.31 -1.94 9.19
C LEU A 153 6.59 -2.55 10.40
N VAL A 154 5.77 -1.74 11.07
CA VAL A 154 5.01 -2.17 12.26
C VAL A 154 3.50 -2.16 12.04
N GLY A 155 3.04 -1.63 10.93
CA GLY A 155 1.63 -1.63 10.59
C GLY A 155 1.36 -0.99 9.24
N LYS A 156 0.13 -1.20 8.77
CA LYS A 156 -0.43 -0.56 7.59
C LYS A 156 -1.74 0.08 7.97
N LEU A 157 -1.91 1.34 7.62
CA LEU A 157 -3.17 2.04 7.74
C LEU A 157 -3.76 2.21 6.35
N ILE A 158 -4.93 1.65 6.13
CA ILE A 158 -5.61 1.65 4.83
C ILE A 158 -6.94 2.38 4.97
N THR A 159 -7.25 3.24 4.00
CA THR A 159 -8.55 3.88 3.91
C THR A 159 -9.17 3.69 2.55
N TYR A 160 -10.49 3.57 2.54
CA TYR A 160 -11.32 3.43 1.34
C TYR A 160 -12.35 4.55 1.28
N GLY A 161 -12.65 5.03 0.08
CA GLY A 161 -13.70 5.99 -0.19
C GLY A 161 -14.34 5.76 -1.57
N ALA A 162 -15.52 6.33 -1.80
CA ALA A 162 -16.17 6.29 -3.12
C ALA A 162 -15.35 7.06 -4.18
N SER A 163 -14.48 7.97 -3.73
CA SER A 163 -13.53 8.72 -4.55
C SER A 163 -12.17 8.81 -3.88
N ARG A 164 -11.15 9.23 -4.65
CA ARG A 164 -9.81 9.49 -4.12
C ARG A 164 -9.82 10.57 -3.03
N ASP A 165 -10.59 11.64 -3.23
CA ASP A 165 -10.69 12.73 -2.26
C ASP A 165 -11.29 12.25 -0.93
N GLU A 166 -12.31 11.38 -1.00
CA GLU A 166 -12.90 10.78 0.19
C GLU A 166 -11.90 9.84 0.91
N ALA A 167 -11.18 9.00 0.17
CA ALA A 167 -10.15 8.15 0.73
C ALA A 167 -9.03 8.98 1.41
N LEU A 168 -8.58 10.08 0.76
CA LEU A 168 -7.62 11.02 1.34
C LEU A 168 -8.15 11.71 2.60
N ALA A 169 -9.41 12.15 2.60
CA ALA A 169 -10.01 12.78 3.77
C ALA A 169 -10.07 11.81 4.95
N ARG A 170 -10.49 10.56 4.71
CA ARG A 170 -10.47 9.49 5.72
C ARG A 170 -9.06 9.19 6.21
N MET A 171 -8.07 9.14 5.31
CA MET A 171 -6.68 8.89 5.69
C MET A 171 -6.12 9.99 6.58
N ARG A 172 -6.43 11.27 6.31
CA ARG A 172 -6.02 12.39 7.17
C ARG A 172 -6.59 12.24 8.59
N ASN A 173 -7.86 11.90 8.72
CA ASN A 173 -8.48 11.68 10.01
C ASN A 173 -7.87 10.47 10.73
N ALA A 174 -7.73 9.35 10.02
CA ALA A 174 -7.19 8.13 10.58
C ALA A 174 -5.72 8.26 11.03
N ILE A 175 -4.87 8.97 10.25
CA ILE A 175 -3.47 9.18 10.64
C ILE A 175 -3.35 10.17 11.82
N ASP A 176 -4.30 11.09 11.97
CA ASP A 176 -4.33 12.00 13.13
C ASP A 176 -4.81 11.28 14.39
N GLU A 177 -5.71 10.30 14.25
CA GLU A 177 -6.23 9.47 15.36
C GLU A 177 -5.22 8.39 15.80
N LEU A 178 -4.37 7.90 14.88
CA LEU A 178 -3.37 6.87 15.19
C LEU A 178 -2.36 7.37 16.23
N VAL A 179 -2.26 6.64 17.34
CA VAL A 179 -1.24 6.91 18.38
C VAL A 179 -0.32 5.71 18.54
N VAL A 180 0.99 5.97 18.48
CA VAL A 180 2.06 5.00 18.76
C VAL A 180 3.11 5.72 19.60
N ASP A 181 3.05 5.54 20.91
CA ASP A 181 4.00 6.15 21.85
C ASP A 181 5.09 5.16 22.28
N GLY A 182 6.23 5.70 22.74
CA GLY A 182 7.38 4.93 23.20
C GLY A 182 8.44 4.66 22.13
N ILE A 183 8.09 4.81 20.87
CA ILE A 183 9.00 4.73 19.70
C ILE A 183 8.71 5.87 18.74
N LYS A 184 9.66 6.17 17.86
CA LYS A 184 9.41 7.08 16.74
C LYS A 184 8.79 6.31 15.58
N THR A 185 7.86 6.97 14.87
CA THR A 185 7.27 6.45 13.64
C THR A 185 7.31 7.50 12.53
N ASN A 186 7.09 7.07 11.29
CA ASN A 186 6.99 7.95 10.14
C ASN A 186 5.61 8.64 10.00
N THR A 187 4.71 8.52 10.98
CA THR A 187 3.38 9.17 10.98
C THR A 187 3.44 10.69 10.78
N PRO A 188 4.39 11.45 11.36
CA PRO A 188 4.50 12.89 11.05
C PRO A 188 4.76 13.18 9.58
N LEU A 189 5.59 12.37 8.91
CA LEU A 189 5.82 12.51 7.47
C LEU A 189 4.55 12.24 6.66
N HIS A 190 3.77 11.21 7.01
CA HIS A 190 2.49 10.94 6.37
C HIS A 190 1.51 12.10 6.52
N ARG A 191 1.42 12.72 7.71
CA ARG A 191 0.59 13.92 7.95
C ARG A 191 0.95 15.08 7.02
N GLU A 192 2.23 15.31 6.78
CA GLU A 192 2.71 16.33 5.86
C GLU A 192 2.36 15.99 4.41
N LEU A 193 2.61 14.75 3.98
CA LEU A 193 2.37 14.29 2.61
C LEU A 193 0.89 14.29 2.23
N LEU A 194 0.02 13.82 3.13
CA LEU A 194 -1.42 13.77 2.90
C LEU A 194 -2.07 15.16 2.78
N ARG A 195 -1.37 16.22 3.19
CA ARG A 195 -1.78 17.62 3.04
C ARG A 195 -1.02 18.37 1.95
N ASP A 196 -0.05 17.71 1.34
CA ASP A 196 0.76 18.31 0.28
C ASP A 196 -0.04 18.46 -1.03
N PRO A 197 -0.14 19.67 -1.60
CA PRO A 197 -0.95 19.91 -2.81
C PRO A 197 -0.51 19.08 -4.00
N GLY A 198 0.80 18.83 -4.17
CA GLY A 198 1.33 18.02 -5.26
C GLY A 198 0.90 16.57 -5.13
N PHE A 199 1.03 15.96 -3.95
CA PHE A 199 0.55 14.61 -3.69
C PHE A 199 -0.98 14.52 -3.83
N CYS A 200 -1.73 15.48 -3.28
CA CYS A 200 -3.19 15.51 -3.36
C CYS A 200 -3.70 15.58 -4.80
N LYS A 201 -2.98 16.28 -5.69
CA LYS A 201 -3.32 16.32 -7.12
C LYS A 201 -3.18 14.94 -7.80
N GLY A 202 -2.31 14.08 -7.32
CA GLY A 202 -2.01 12.78 -7.92
C GLY A 202 -0.97 12.84 -9.04
N GLY A 203 -0.55 11.66 -9.52
CA GLY A 203 0.41 11.54 -10.63
C GLY A 203 1.84 11.97 -10.28
N VAL A 204 2.23 11.90 -9.02
CA VAL A 204 3.62 12.19 -8.59
C VAL A 204 4.59 11.12 -9.10
N ASN A 205 5.79 11.53 -9.48
CA ASN A 205 6.83 10.62 -9.97
C ASN A 205 7.60 9.95 -8.82
N ILE A 206 8.47 8.99 -9.18
CA ILE A 206 9.26 8.19 -8.22
C ILE A 206 10.25 9.01 -7.39
N HIS A 207 10.65 10.20 -7.84
CA HIS A 207 11.60 11.10 -7.16
C HIS A 207 10.91 12.20 -6.35
N TYR A 208 9.58 12.27 -6.40
CA TYR A 208 8.82 13.37 -5.78
C TYR A 208 9.19 13.61 -4.31
N LEU A 209 9.23 12.56 -3.51
CA LEU A 209 9.53 12.67 -2.09
C LEU A 209 10.98 13.08 -1.83
N GLU A 210 11.92 12.53 -2.60
CA GLU A 210 13.34 12.87 -2.47
C GLU A 210 13.59 14.35 -2.77
N HIS A 211 12.98 14.89 -3.83
CA HIS A 211 13.04 16.33 -4.15
C HIS A 211 12.40 17.17 -3.06
N LYS A 212 11.21 16.76 -2.56
CA LYS A 212 10.51 17.48 -1.50
C LYS A 212 11.31 17.55 -0.19
N LEU A 213 12.06 16.53 0.12
CA LEU A 213 12.89 16.44 1.32
C LEU A 213 14.31 17.02 1.12
N GLY A 214 14.64 17.48 -0.08
CA GLY A 214 15.96 17.99 -0.39
C GLY A 214 17.07 16.94 -0.33
N LEU A 215 16.75 15.66 -0.62
CA LEU A 215 17.67 14.53 -0.60
C LEU A 215 18.38 14.31 -1.94
N LYS A 216 17.94 15.02 -2.98
CA LYS A 216 18.53 15.11 -4.34
C LYS A 216 18.47 16.54 -4.83
#